data_33f06437b51136cedeed73db62a78981
#
_entry.id   33f06437b51136cedeed73db62a78981
#
_cell.length_a   1.000
_cell.length_b   1.000
_cell.length_c   1.000
_cell.angle_alpha   90.00
_cell.angle_beta   90.00
_cell.angle_gamma   90.00
#
_symmetry.space_group_name_H-M   'P 1'
#
loop_
_entity.id
_entity.type
_entity.pdbx_description
1 polymer ?
#
loop_
_entity_poly.entity_id
_entity_poly.type
_entity_poly.pdbx_seq_one_letter_code
_entity_poly.pdbx_strand_id
1 'polypeptide(L)'
;MWIYWFLTEGVLGVDPNFQKTDDGKMPPVIHVDSDAHLFSDVDGSLITDKMWGIYYKPDFNFKGVQGGAAPYKITKPAESVNVDPYGIDSPEYQTTDEFAHMWCSALAHCQKRFQGKIKVYHKGPSGGLGCFTPDSFPVFDRFCENVYFIADSNHGYKMIGVGELVADEILGKERDLLKPFRFNRYEKGELHPTSSSPFPWS
;
A
#
# COMPACT_ATOMS: atom_id res chain seq x y z
N MET A 1 -0.43 18.28 -3.43
CA MET A 1 -0.51 18.24 -1.95
C MET A 1 0.10 16.93 -1.50
N TRP A 2 0.96 16.93 -0.50
CA TRP A 2 1.45 15.71 0.13
C TRP A 2 0.31 15.05 0.89
N ILE A 3 0.16 13.73 0.75
CA ILE A 3 -0.97 13.00 1.35
C ILE A 3 -0.41 11.94 2.29
N TYR A 4 -0.98 11.86 3.49
CA TYR A 4 -0.70 10.79 4.43
C TYR A 4 -1.87 9.81 4.44
N TRP A 5 -1.55 8.54 4.32
CA TRP A 5 -2.53 7.48 4.42
C TRP A 5 -2.17 6.56 5.58
N PHE A 6 -3.18 6.22 6.35
CA PHE A 6 -3.06 5.09 7.25
C PHE A 6 -3.23 3.83 6.45
N LEU A 7 -2.14 3.10 6.29
CA LEU A 7 -2.16 1.78 5.70
C LEU A 7 -2.52 0.80 6.80
N THR A 8 -3.81 0.48 6.93
CA THR A 8 -4.26 -0.61 7.77
C THR A 8 -4.05 -1.90 7.02
N GLU A 9 -3.27 -2.80 7.58
CA GLU A 9 -3.01 -4.11 7.01
C GLU A 9 -3.63 -5.20 7.88
N GLY A 10 -4.29 -6.14 7.22
CA GLY A 10 -4.79 -7.37 7.85
C GLY A 10 -3.91 -8.55 7.49
N VAL A 11 -4.02 -9.57 8.30
CA VAL A 11 -3.36 -10.86 8.09
C VAL A 11 -4.40 -11.96 7.99
N LEU A 12 -4.37 -12.70 6.89
CA LEU A 12 -5.11 -13.94 6.74
C LEU A 12 -4.09 -15.07 6.89
N GLY A 13 -4.09 -15.71 8.07
CA GLY A 13 -2.95 -16.49 8.53
C GLY A 13 -3.17 -17.97 8.61
N VAL A 14 -2.09 -18.64 9.00
CA VAL A 14 -1.86 -20.04 9.35
C VAL A 14 -2.15 -21.09 8.27
N ASP A 15 -2.23 -20.71 7.02
CA ASP A 15 -2.27 -21.67 5.90
C ASP A 15 -1.23 -21.28 4.84
N PRO A 16 -0.12 -22.02 4.73
CA PRO A 16 0.92 -21.73 3.71
C PRO A 16 0.42 -21.80 2.27
N ASN A 17 -0.72 -22.45 2.02
CA ASN A 17 -1.31 -22.48 0.69
C ASN A 17 -1.81 -21.10 0.25
N PHE A 18 -2.12 -20.19 1.18
CA PHE A 18 -2.48 -18.81 0.85
C PHE A 18 -1.32 -18.04 0.20
N GLN A 19 -0.09 -18.45 0.45
CA GLN A 19 1.10 -17.81 -0.13
C GLN A 19 1.29 -18.14 -1.61
N LYS A 20 0.59 -19.13 -2.15
CA LYS A 20 0.76 -19.62 -3.51
C LYS A 20 -0.50 -19.40 -4.34
N THR A 21 -0.30 -19.12 -5.60
CA THR A 21 -1.33 -19.16 -6.64
C THR A 21 -1.65 -20.59 -7.05
N ASP A 22 -2.69 -20.79 -7.84
CA ASP A 22 -3.14 -22.12 -8.27
C ASP A 22 -2.08 -22.88 -9.08
N ASP A 23 -1.16 -22.15 -9.73
CA ASP A 23 0.01 -22.74 -10.42
C ASP A 23 1.21 -23.03 -9.48
N GLY A 24 1.01 -22.90 -8.17
CA GLY A 24 2.01 -23.19 -7.15
C GLY A 24 3.11 -22.13 -6.97
N LYS A 25 3.04 -21.02 -7.69
CA LYS A 25 4.00 -19.91 -7.57
C LYS A 25 3.62 -19.00 -6.42
N MET A 26 4.62 -18.32 -5.89
CA MET A 26 4.47 -17.31 -4.86
C MET A 26 4.62 -15.92 -5.48
N PRO A 27 3.53 -15.15 -5.63
CA PRO A 27 3.63 -13.79 -6.17
C PRO A 27 4.29 -12.87 -5.14
N PRO A 28 5.04 -11.85 -5.57
CA PRO A 28 5.66 -10.90 -4.64
C PRO A 28 4.62 -10.01 -3.95
N VAL A 29 3.81 -9.35 -4.74
CA VAL A 29 2.67 -8.52 -4.30
C VAL A 29 1.62 -8.57 -5.39
N ILE A 30 0.36 -8.61 -5.01
CA ILE A 30 -0.77 -8.47 -5.92
C ILE A 30 -1.55 -7.21 -5.55
N HIS A 31 -1.79 -6.35 -6.53
CA HIS A 31 -2.65 -5.18 -6.44
C HIS A 31 -3.85 -5.41 -7.36
N VAL A 32 -5.02 -5.08 -6.89
CA VAL A 32 -6.27 -5.15 -7.68
C VAL A 32 -7.07 -3.89 -7.40
N ASP A 33 -7.44 -3.17 -8.46
CA ASP A 33 -8.43 -2.10 -8.44
C ASP A 33 -9.61 -2.54 -9.29
N SER A 34 -10.83 -2.32 -8.81
CA SER A 34 -12.04 -2.79 -9.47
C SER A 34 -13.21 -1.82 -9.29
N ASP A 35 -14.00 -1.64 -10.33
CA ASP A 35 -15.30 -0.97 -10.35
C ASP A 35 -16.47 -1.94 -10.25
N ALA A 36 -16.22 -3.25 -10.17
CA ALA A 36 -17.26 -4.25 -9.94
C ALA A 36 -17.86 -4.10 -8.54
N HIS A 37 -19.14 -4.38 -8.41
CA HIS A 37 -19.78 -4.43 -7.09
C HIS A 37 -19.11 -5.49 -6.21
N LEU A 38 -18.76 -5.12 -4.99
CA LEU A 38 -18.20 -6.03 -4.01
C LEU A 38 -19.27 -6.55 -3.07
N PHE A 39 -19.43 -7.85 -3.01
CA PHE A 39 -20.35 -8.53 -2.13
C PHE A 39 -19.64 -9.28 -1.02
N SER A 40 -20.31 -9.40 0.09
CA SER A 40 -19.84 -10.15 1.26
C SER A 40 -19.64 -11.63 0.94
N ASP A 41 -18.49 -12.17 1.26
CA ASP A 41 -18.19 -13.60 1.19
C ASP A 41 -18.89 -14.41 2.31
N VAL A 42 -19.49 -13.71 3.29
CA VAL A 42 -20.17 -14.34 4.43
C VAL A 42 -21.65 -14.55 4.17
N ASP A 43 -22.34 -13.52 3.67
CA ASP A 43 -23.80 -13.49 3.57
C ASP A 43 -24.34 -12.99 2.21
N GLY A 44 -23.45 -12.61 1.29
CA GLY A 44 -23.81 -12.11 -0.02
C GLY A 44 -24.39 -10.69 -0.05
N SER A 45 -24.38 -9.97 1.06
CA SER A 45 -24.81 -8.58 1.08
C SER A 45 -23.85 -7.65 0.32
N LEU A 46 -24.36 -6.53 -0.20
CA LEU A 46 -23.55 -5.55 -0.89
C LEU A 46 -22.67 -4.79 0.12
N ILE A 47 -21.34 -4.85 -0.07
CA ILE A 47 -20.36 -4.09 0.70
C ILE A 47 -20.18 -2.69 0.08
N THR A 48 -19.94 -2.64 -1.22
CA THR A 48 -19.78 -1.36 -1.96
C THR A 48 -20.14 -1.53 -3.43
N ASP A 49 -20.76 -0.48 -4.00
CA ASP A 49 -21.00 -0.28 -5.42
C ASP A 49 -20.04 0.72 -6.06
N LYS A 50 -19.07 1.20 -5.28
CA LYS A 50 -18.05 2.15 -5.71
C LYS A 50 -16.75 1.43 -6.01
N MET A 51 -15.84 2.12 -6.72
CA MET A 51 -14.50 1.62 -6.96
C MET A 51 -13.80 1.26 -5.64
N TRP A 52 -13.21 0.08 -5.62
CA TRP A 52 -12.46 -0.45 -4.48
C TRP A 52 -11.15 -1.06 -4.97
N GLY A 53 -10.22 -1.23 -4.05
CA GLY A 53 -8.94 -1.85 -4.33
C GLY A 53 -8.39 -2.61 -3.13
N ILE A 54 -7.59 -3.61 -3.41
CA ILE A 54 -6.83 -4.35 -2.41
C ILE A 54 -5.40 -4.55 -2.88
N TYR A 55 -4.52 -4.72 -1.92
CA TYR A 55 -3.23 -5.35 -2.16
C TYR A 55 -2.99 -6.46 -1.13
N TYR A 56 -2.20 -7.42 -1.48
CA TYR A 56 -1.72 -8.44 -0.55
C TYR A 56 -0.41 -9.04 -1.04
N LYS A 57 0.35 -9.56 -0.09
CA LYS A 57 1.65 -10.21 -0.27
C LYS A 57 1.74 -11.46 0.59
N PRO A 58 2.57 -12.44 0.23
CA PRO A 58 2.87 -13.56 1.13
C PRO A 58 3.47 -13.03 2.44
N ASP A 59 3.01 -13.61 3.55
CA ASP A 59 3.53 -13.31 4.88
C ASP A 59 4.09 -14.57 5.54
N PHE A 60 5.39 -14.55 5.80
CA PHE A 60 6.10 -15.70 6.33
C PHE A 60 5.97 -15.83 7.84
N ASN A 61 5.73 -14.75 8.57
CA ASN A 61 5.58 -14.77 10.02
C ASN A 61 4.31 -15.52 10.42
N PHE A 62 3.19 -15.20 9.79
CA PHE A 62 1.89 -15.79 10.07
C PHE A 62 1.53 -16.94 9.13
N LYS A 63 2.43 -17.29 8.19
CA LYS A 63 2.24 -18.35 7.19
C LYS A 63 0.94 -18.17 6.39
N GLY A 64 0.75 -17.00 5.84
CA GLY A 64 -0.44 -16.62 5.09
C GLY A 64 -0.20 -15.47 4.14
N VAL A 65 -1.14 -14.54 4.08
CA VAL A 65 -1.03 -13.29 3.32
C VAL A 65 -1.32 -12.09 4.21
N GLN A 66 -0.65 -10.99 3.91
CA GLN A 66 -0.83 -9.70 4.56
C GLN A 66 -1.17 -8.65 3.51
N GLY A 67 -2.07 -7.72 3.82
CA GLY A 67 -2.41 -6.66 2.89
C GLY A 67 -3.46 -5.69 3.39
N GLY A 68 -3.87 -4.79 2.52
CA GLY A 68 -4.80 -3.72 2.80
C GLY A 68 -5.94 -3.61 1.79
N ALA A 69 -6.92 -2.79 2.13
CA ALA A 69 -8.08 -2.50 1.30
C ALA A 69 -8.42 -1.01 1.29
N ALA A 70 -8.99 -0.52 0.19
CA ALA A 70 -9.58 0.81 0.08
C ALA A 70 -10.91 0.73 -0.71
N PRO A 71 -11.85 1.66 -0.48
CA PRO A 71 -11.76 2.70 0.52
C PRO A 71 -12.04 2.16 1.92
N TYR A 72 -11.02 1.92 2.69
CA TYR A 72 -11.21 1.79 4.11
C TYR A 72 -11.33 3.21 4.65
N LYS A 73 -12.44 3.51 5.31
CA LYS A 73 -12.80 4.88 5.68
C LYS A 73 -11.75 5.54 6.57
N ILE A 74 -10.86 6.31 5.95
CA ILE A 74 -10.26 7.44 6.66
C ILE A 74 -11.32 8.54 6.61
N THR A 75 -12.15 8.59 7.63
CA THR A 75 -13.23 9.58 7.72
C THR A 75 -12.76 10.93 8.25
N LYS A 76 -11.46 11.09 8.49
CA LYS A 76 -10.86 12.31 9.04
C LYS A 76 -9.83 12.88 8.09
N PRO A 77 -9.76 14.21 7.94
CA PRO A 77 -8.65 14.85 7.27
C PRO A 77 -7.30 14.41 7.91
N ALA A 78 -6.28 14.23 7.12
CA ALA A 78 -4.96 13.81 7.62
C ALA A 78 -4.45 14.74 8.75
N GLU A 79 -4.75 16.03 8.64
CA GLU A 79 -4.37 17.06 9.61
C GLU A 79 -5.05 16.90 10.97
N SER A 80 -6.17 16.18 11.03
CA SER A 80 -6.95 15.96 12.28
C SER A 80 -6.58 14.65 12.97
N VAL A 81 -5.68 13.87 12.42
CA VAL A 81 -5.27 12.59 12.97
C VAL A 81 -3.98 12.76 13.75
N ASN A 82 -4.06 12.55 15.06
CA ASN A 82 -2.86 12.45 15.90
C ASN A 82 -2.15 11.15 15.53
N VAL A 83 -1.10 11.26 14.72
CA VAL A 83 -0.26 10.13 14.38
C VAL A 83 0.89 10.07 15.35
N ASP A 84 0.89 9.07 16.20
CA ASP A 84 2.12 8.63 16.83
C ASP A 84 2.77 7.55 15.95
N PRO A 85 3.74 7.89 15.08
CA PRO A 85 4.37 6.92 14.19
C PRO A 85 5.18 5.87 14.97
N TYR A 86 5.37 6.06 16.26
CA TYR A 86 6.10 5.16 17.14
C TYR A 86 5.19 4.36 18.08
N GLY A 87 3.89 4.69 18.13
CA GLY A 87 2.92 4.07 19.03
C GLY A 87 2.18 2.92 18.38
N ILE A 88 2.60 1.69 18.66
CA ILE A 88 1.89 0.47 18.25
C ILE A 88 0.47 0.39 18.83
N ASP A 89 0.23 1.10 19.92
CA ASP A 89 -1.05 1.14 20.61
C ASP A 89 -2.00 2.21 20.09
N SER A 90 -1.57 2.99 19.08
CA SER A 90 -2.44 3.99 18.46
C SER A 90 -3.67 3.32 17.85
N PRO A 91 -4.89 3.79 18.17
CA PRO A 91 -6.12 3.21 17.65
C PRO A 91 -6.21 3.27 16.12
N GLU A 92 -5.46 4.17 15.47
CA GLU A 92 -5.38 4.28 14.02
C GLU A 92 -4.69 3.07 13.36
N TYR A 93 -3.88 2.31 14.10
CA TYR A 93 -3.21 1.11 13.60
C TYR A 93 -4.01 -0.18 13.84
N GLN A 94 -5.16 -0.08 14.50
CA GLN A 94 -5.97 -1.26 14.76
C GLN A 94 -6.91 -1.56 13.60
N THR A 95 -6.89 -2.80 13.14
CA THR A 95 -7.85 -3.28 12.16
C THR A 95 -9.21 -3.49 12.81
N THR A 96 -10.28 -2.98 12.18
CA THR A 96 -11.65 -3.21 12.63
C THR A 96 -12.25 -4.45 11.99
N ASP A 97 -13.38 -4.91 12.54
CA ASP A 97 -14.14 -6.02 11.95
C ASP A 97 -14.69 -5.66 10.56
N GLU A 98 -15.00 -4.38 10.32
CA GLU A 98 -15.43 -3.88 9.01
C GLU A 98 -14.29 -3.98 7.97
N PHE A 99 -13.07 -3.61 8.36
CA PHE A 99 -11.90 -3.80 7.50
C PHE A 99 -11.70 -5.28 7.18
N ALA A 100 -11.72 -6.14 8.19
CA ALA A 100 -11.53 -7.58 8.01
C ALA A 100 -12.59 -8.16 7.05
N HIS A 101 -13.85 -7.74 7.21
CA HIS A 101 -14.96 -8.18 6.36
C HIS A 101 -14.76 -7.74 4.91
N MET A 102 -14.44 -6.46 4.68
CA MET A 102 -14.20 -5.93 3.35
C MET A 102 -13.00 -6.60 2.68
N TRP A 103 -11.85 -6.65 3.35
CA TRP A 103 -10.62 -7.19 2.77
C TRP A 103 -10.73 -8.68 2.45
N CYS A 104 -11.27 -9.49 3.39
CA CYS A 104 -11.47 -10.92 3.14
C CYS A 104 -12.47 -11.19 2.01
N SER A 105 -13.55 -10.40 1.92
CA SER A 105 -14.51 -10.52 0.82
C SER A 105 -13.91 -10.13 -0.52
N ALA A 106 -13.07 -9.11 -0.56
CA ALA A 106 -12.36 -8.70 -1.77
C ALA A 106 -11.32 -9.76 -2.20
N LEU A 107 -10.59 -10.36 -1.26
CA LEU A 107 -9.72 -11.50 -1.55
C LEU A 107 -10.50 -12.67 -2.14
N ALA A 108 -11.66 -13.02 -1.54
CA ALA A 108 -12.53 -14.09 -2.00
C ALA A 108 -13.13 -13.82 -3.38
N HIS A 109 -13.47 -12.54 -3.68
CA HIS A 109 -13.92 -12.10 -5.00
C HIS A 109 -12.83 -12.33 -6.06
N CYS A 110 -11.58 -11.99 -5.73
CA CYS A 110 -10.46 -12.11 -6.66
C CYS A 110 -9.99 -13.56 -6.86
N GLN A 111 -9.99 -14.37 -5.79
CA GLN A 111 -9.41 -15.72 -5.84
C GLN A 111 -10.16 -16.73 -4.96
N LYS A 112 -10.56 -17.84 -5.55
CA LYS A 112 -11.33 -18.91 -4.90
C LYS A 112 -10.67 -19.45 -3.62
N ARG A 113 -9.35 -19.49 -3.54
CA ARG A 113 -8.62 -20.01 -2.36
C ARG A 113 -8.92 -19.24 -1.07
N PHE A 114 -9.42 -18.00 -1.18
CA PHE A 114 -9.76 -17.18 -0.03
C PHE A 114 -11.23 -17.24 0.38
N GLN A 115 -12.10 -17.90 -0.38
CA GLN A 115 -13.52 -18.02 -0.07
C GLN A 115 -13.77 -18.72 1.26
N GLY A 116 -14.63 -18.15 2.11
CA GLY A 116 -14.99 -18.67 3.43
C GLY A 116 -13.86 -18.59 4.46
N LYS A 117 -12.80 -17.81 4.22
CA LYS A 117 -11.59 -17.81 5.05
C LYS A 117 -11.54 -16.70 6.10
N ILE A 118 -12.53 -15.84 6.19
CA ILE A 118 -12.56 -14.76 7.20
C ILE A 118 -12.35 -15.24 8.65
N LYS A 119 -12.75 -16.45 8.95
CA LYS A 119 -12.57 -17.06 10.30
C LYS A 119 -11.12 -17.27 10.71
N VAL A 120 -10.18 -17.28 9.76
CA VAL A 120 -8.75 -17.38 10.05
C VAL A 120 -8.04 -16.02 9.92
N TYR A 121 -8.82 -14.94 9.88
CA TYR A 121 -8.29 -13.60 9.96
C TYR A 121 -7.63 -13.37 11.32
N HIS A 122 -6.40 -12.88 11.30
CA HIS A 122 -5.63 -12.60 12.51
C HIS A 122 -5.90 -11.16 12.98
N LYS A 123 -6.47 -11.04 14.18
CA LYS A 123 -6.70 -9.75 14.83
C LYS A 123 -5.43 -9.33 15.55
N GLY A 124 -4.61 -8.56 14.91
CA GLY A 124 -3.43 -7.95 15.52
C GLY A 124 -3.22 -6.55 14.99
N PRO A 125 -2.51 -5.69 15.70
CA PRO A 125 -2.13 -4.40 15.17
C PRO A 125 -1.21 -4.63 13.98
N SER A 126 -1.60 -4.09 12.83
CA SER A 126 -0.80 -4.12 11.62
C SER A 126 -1.10 -2.88 10.80
N GLY A 127 -0.08 -2.37 10.13
CA GLY A 127 -0.22 -1.17 9.32
C GLY A 127 0.89 -0.17 9.57
N GLY A 128 0.72 0.98 9.02
CA GLY A 128 1.66 2.07 9.14
C GLY A 128 1.19 3.34 8.46
N LEU A 129 1.97 4.39 8.59
CA LEU A 129 1.74 5.65 7.92
C LEU A 129 2.49 5.66 6.59
N GLY A 130 1.74 5.71 5.49
CA GLY A 130 2.29 5.96 4.16
C GLY A 130 2.27 7.46 3.83
N CYS A 131 3.39 7.98 3.33
CA CYS A 131 3.48 9.34 2.82
C CYS A 131 3.56 9.29 1.29
N PHE A 132 2.67 10.03 0.63
CA PHE A 132 2.58 10.06 -0.82
C PHE A 132 2.90 11.46 -1.34
N THR A 133 3.69 11.51 -2.39
CA THR A 133 3.98 12.73 -3.11
C THR A 133 2.77 13.19 -3.94
N PRO A 134 2.73 14.45 -4.38
CA PRO A 134 1.59 14.97 -5.15
C PRO A 134 1.27 14.22 -6.43
N ASP A 135 2.25 13.56 -7.04
CA ASP A 135 2.11 12.79 -8.28
C ASP A 135 2.29 11.29 -8.08
N SER A 136 2.36 10.83 -6.83
CA SER A 136 2.60 9.42 -6.46
C SER A 136 3.92 8.82 -6.99
N PHE A 137 4.86 9.67 -7.45
CA PHE A 137 6.19 9.25 -7.86
C PHE A 137 7.25 9.64 -6.85
N PRO A 138 8.33 8.87 -6.72
CA PRO A 138 9.37 9.13 -5.72
C PRO A 138 10.14 10.43 -5.99
N VAL A 139 10.87 10.88 -4.98
CA VAL A 139 11.82 11.98 -5.07
C VAL A 139 13.21 11.45 -4.78
N PHE A 140 14.16 11.78 -5.64
CA PHE A 140 15.58 11.55 -5.47
C PHE A 140 16.29 12.88 -5.71
N ASP A 141 16.75 13.54 -4.66
CA ASP A 141 17.35 14.87 -4.80
C ASP A 141 18.37 15.19 -3.71
N ARG A 142 19.32 16.03 -4.06
CA ARG A 142 20.18 16.69 -3.09
C ARG A 142 19.45 17.95 -2.60
N PHE A 143 18.85 17.85 -1.42
CA PHE A 143 17.97 18.88 -0.89
C PHE A 143 18.73 20.11 -0.37
N CYS A 144 19.86 19.89 0.25
CA CYS A 144 20.81 20.93 0.68
C CYS A 144 22.21 20.32 0.81
N GLU A 145 23.18 21.14 1.20
CA GLU A 145 24.55 20.67 1.42
C GLU A 145 24.54 19.48 2.41
N ASN A 146 25.19 18.38 2.01
CA ASN A 146 25.32 17.14 2.79
C ASN A 146 24.00 16.38 3.08
N VAL A 147 22.87 16.75 2.43
CA VAL A 147 21.61 16.02 2.57
C VAL A 147 21.11 15.55 1.23
N TYR A 148 21.10 14.23 1.04
CA TYR A 148 20.44 13.58 -0.09
C TYR A 148 19.09 13.04 0.39
N PHE A 149 18.01 13.41 -0.29
CA PHE A 149 16.65 13.06 0.06
C PHE A 149 16.13 11.93 -0.86
N ILE A 150 15.60 10.90 -0.24
CA ILE A 150 14.92 9.80 -0.91
C ILE A 150 13.53 9.68 -0.29
N ALA A 151 12.51 10.02 -1.05
CA ALA A 151 11.13 9.80 -0.66
C ALA A 151 10.48 8.84 -1.66
N ASP A 152 10.06 7.69 -1.19
CA ASP A 152 9.66 6.59 -2.07
C ASP A 152 8.22 6.67 -2.57
N SER A 153 7.35 7.46 -1.93
CA SER A 153 5.93 7.54 -2.26
C SER A 153 5.26 6.15 -2.33
N ASN A 154 5.59 5.27 -1.39
CA ASN A 154 5.11 3.88 -1.30
C ASN A 154 5.56 2.96 -2.46
N HIS A 155 6.67 3.30 -3.10
CA HIS A 155 7.25 2.49 -4.18
C HIS A 155 8.59 1.83 -3.82
N GLY A 156 8.96 1.79 -2.52
CA GLY A 156 10.24 1.30 -2.05
C GLY A 156 10.63 -0.08 -2.61
N TYR A 157 9.68 -0.99 -2.70
CA TYR A 157 9.92 -2.32 -3.25
C TYR A 157 10.16 -2.32 -4.77
N LYS A 158 9.72 -1.29 -5.49
CA LYS A 158 9.98 -1.11 -6.93
C LYS A 158 11.35 -0.47 -7.20
N MET A 159 11.99 0.07 -6.15
CA MET A 159 13.19 0.89 -6.25
C MET A 159 14.48 0.15 -5.86
N ILE A 160 14.49 -1.17 -5.83
CA ILE A 160 15.68 -1.95 -5.43
C ILE A 160 16.92 -1.57 -6.24
N GLY A 161 16.75 -1.31 -7.56
CA GLY A 161 17.84 -0.86 -8.43
C GLY A 161 18.27 0.60 -8.28
N VAL A 162 17.49 1.42 -7.57
CA VAL A 162 17.79 2.86 -7.42
C VAL A 162 18.97 3.12 -6.50
N GLY A 163 19.24 2.22 -5.55
CA GLY A 163 20.32 2.38 -4.58
C GLY A 163 21.68 2.60 -5.23
N GLU A 164 22.00 1.91 -6.32
CA GLU A 164 23.24 2.10 -7.07
C GLU A 164 23.31 3.50 -7.71
N LEU A 165 22.20 3.93 -8.33
CA LEU A 165 22.12 5.24 -8.99
C LEU A 165 22.26 6.39 -7.98
N VAL A 166 21.64 6.27 -6.82
CA VAL A 166 21.74 7.25 -5.72
C VAL A 166 23.17 7.28 -5.16
N ALA A 167 23.79 6.12 -4.95
CA ALA A 167 25.17 6.04 -4.50
C ALA A 167 26.12 6.74 -5.47
N ASP A 168 25.97 6.53 -6.77
CA ASP A 168 26.73 7.24 -7.79
C ASP A 168 26.57 8.75 -7.70
N GLU A 169 25.34 9.26 -7.50
CA GLU A 169 25.10 10.71 -7.36
C GLU A 169 25.71 11.28 -6.08
N ILE A 170 25.65 10.56 -4.97
CA ILE A 170 26.30 10.96 -3.72
C ILE A 170 27.80 11.09 -3.93
N LEU A 171 28.40 10.21 -4.74
CA LEU A 171 29.80 10.23 -5.11
C LEU A 171 30.15 11.22 -6.24
N GLY A 172 29.19 12.03 -6.67
CA GLY A 172 29.38 13.09 -7.67
C GLY A 172 29.20 12.66 -9.13
N LYS A 173 28.68 11.47 -9.39
CA LYS A 173 28.40 10.99 -10.75
C LYS A 173 26.91 11.12 -11.04
N GLU A 174 26.54 12.08 -11.88
CA GLU A 174 25.15 12.28 -12.28
C GLU A 174 24.53 11.06 -12.96
N ARG A 175 23.25 10.83 -12.70
CA ARG A 175 22.45 9.76 -13.30
C ARG A 175 21.20 10.33 -13.97
N ASP A 176 21.13 10.25 -15.29
CA ASP A 176 20.02 10.80 -16.09
C ASP A 176 18.67 10.19 -15.70
N LEU A 177 18.63 8.92 -15.31
CA LEU A 177 17.42 8.24 -14.88
C LEU A 177 16.78 8.85 -13.63
N LEU A 178 17.55 9.56 -12.79
CA LEU A 178 17.03 10.21 -11.57
C LEU A 178 16.55 11.64 -11.82
N LYS A 179 16.94 12.26 -12.95
CA LYS A 179 16.59 13.67 -13.26
C LYS A 179 15.09 13.95 -13.26
N PRO A 180 14.21 13.09 -13.81
CA PRO A 180 12.77 13.32 -13.79
C PRO A 180 12.15 13.33 -12.38
N PHE A 181 12.86 12.82 -11.39
CA PHE A 181 12.36 12.65 -10.02
C PHE A 181 12.87 13.71 -9.05
N ARG A 182 13.35 14.85 -9.54
CA ARG A 182 13.82 15.94 -8.72
C ARG A 182 12.66 16.69 -8.05
N PHE A 183 12.94 17.25 -6.88
CA PHE A 183 11.96 17.99 -6.08
C PHE A 183 11.42 19.21 -6.83
N ASN A 184 12.25 19.87 -7.62
CA ASN A 184 11.87 21.08 -8.37
C ASN A 184 10.74 20.89 -9.39
N ARG A 185 10.37 19.64 -9.75
CA ARG A 185 9.21 19.37 -10.60
C ARG A 185 7.90 19.87 -9.96
N TYR A 186 7.81 19.87 -8.64
CA TYR A 186 6.64 20.39 -7.93
C TYR A 186 6.53 21.91 -8.03
N GLU A 187 7.67 22.61 -7.94
CA GLU A 187 7.73 24.06 -8.07
C GLU A 187 7.37 24.51 -9.49
N LYS A 188 7.78 23.72 -10.48
CA LYS A 188 7.49 23.98 -11.91
C LYS A 188 6.12 23.49 -12.36
N GLY A 189 5.43 22.69 -11.57
CA GLY A 189 4.19 22.04 -11.98
C GLY A 189 4.37 20.91 -13.00
N GLU A 190 5.59 20.37 -13.14
CA GLU A 190 5.95 19.27 -14.05
C GLU A 190 5.69 17.91 -13.40
N LEU A 191 4.43 17.65 -13.03
CA LEU A 191 4.07 16.40 -12.35
C LEU A 191 4.07 15.23 -13.33
N HIS A 192 4.44 14.04 -12.83
CA HIS A 192 4.27 12.81 -13.58
C HIS A 192 2.77 12.51 -13.78
N PRO A 193 2.38 11.87 -14.90
CA PRO A 193 1.02 11.42 -15.08
C PRO A 193 0.70 10.34 -14.02
N THR A 194 -0.40 10.56 -13.32
CA THR A 194 -0.91 9.61 -12.33
C THR A 194 -1.78 8.55 -12.99
N SER A 195 -1.95 7.42 -12.33
CA SER A 195 -2.94 6.41 -12.68
C SER A 195 -4.37 6.98 -12.62
N SER A 196 -5.29 6.41 -13.37
CA SER A 196 -6.71 6.72 -13.27
C SER A 196 -7.36 6.19 -11.99
N SER A 197 -6.67 5.33 -11.25
CA SER A 197 -7.12 4.84 -9.97
C SER A 197 -7.08 5.94 -8.91
N PRO A 198 -8.11 6.04 -8.05
CA PRO A 198 -8.12 6.98 -6.93
C PRO A 198 -7.23 6.52 -5.77
N PHE A 199 -6.61 5.34 -5.86
CA PHE A 199 -5.85 4.77 -4.76
C PHE A 199 -4.36 5.06 -4.88
N PRO A 200 -3.69 5.31 -3.73
CA PRO A 200 -2.31 5.80 -3.73
C PRO A 200 -1.27 4.76 -4.15
N TRP A 201 -1.64 3.48 -4.22
CA TRP A 201 -0.74 2.39 -4.63
C TRP A 201 -0.82 2.03 -6.10
N SER A 202 -1.64 2.71 -6.89
CA SER A 202 -1.88 2.42 -8.31
C SER A 202 -1.01 3.23 -9.22
#